data_72f93fb375c8db42afe1362665843cd3
#
_entry.id   72f93fb375c8db42afe1362665843cd3
#
_cell.length_a   1.000
_cell.length_b   1.000
_cell.length_c   1.000
_cell.angle_alpha   90.00
_cell.angle_beta   90.00
_cell.angle_gamma   90.00
#
_symmetry.space_group_name_H-M   'P 1'
#
loop_
_entity.id
_entity.type
_entity.pdbx_description
1 polymer ?
#
loop_
_entity_poly.entity_id
_entity_poly.type
_entity_poly.pdbx_seq_one_letter_code
_entity_poly.pdbx_strand_id
1 'polypeptide(L)'
;MFCLSGIVLNHRRCFADVNVSRAVLPGRYDFKHWNNGLLRGTLRCKDDKGHDMVLIYGAAGVIRTDTAASIFIDYNQGLPSGADYRQMRGVVRTKNGQVFAASVMGLYQLKPHHGWQSVALPDMDSDDLLSDITTRGDTLVVLSRSYLYYATAPYRQFHKVEIQPAVGDDGKVSLFRQVWLLHSGGLFGTVGKLIVDLIALILIALCVTGVWFWVRPTHTKVLNWHNKNWCVYHRIDALHGDNRVGFASSSDDPTDHE
;
A
#
# COMPACT_ATOMS: atom_id res chain seq x y z
N MET A 1 13.20 -1.48 0.42
CA MET A 1 11.77 -1.76 0.22
C MET A 1 10.97 -1.73 1.52
N PHE A 2 11.30 -2.55 2.53
CA PHE A 2 10.50 -2.62 3.78
C PHE A 2 10.40 -1.32 4.57
N CYS A 3 11.46 -0.51 4.63
CA CYS A 3 11.43 0.78 5.34
C CYS A 3 10.48 1.78 4.68
N LEU A 4 10.46 1.87 3.34
CA LEU A 4 9.54 2.74 2.62
C LEU A 4 8.08 2.30 2.79
N SER A 5 7.80 1.00 2.72
CA SER A 5 6.44 0.50 2.95
C SER A 5 5.96 0.77 4.37
N GLY A 6 6.87 0.71 5.38
CA GLY A 6 6.55 1.06 6.76
C GLY A 6 6.09 2.51 6.92
N ILE A 7 6.79 3.46 6.31
CA ILE A 7 6.41 4.89 6.32
C ILE A 7 5.03 5.09 5.68
N VAL A 8 4.79 4.49 4.52
CA VAL A 8 3.48 4.59 3.83
C VAL A 8 2.35 4.03 4.70
N LEU A 9 2.57 2.89 5.38
CA LEU A 9 1.57 2.27 6.24
C LEU A 9 1.28 3.09 7.50
N ASN A 10 2.28 3.76 8.06
CA ASN A 10 2.12 4.63 9.22
C ASN A 10 1.33 5.92 8.89
N HIS A 11 1.46 6.41 7.66
CA HIS A 11 0.86 7.67 7.21
C HIS A 11 -0.22 7.46 6.14
N ARG A 12 -1.10 6.50 6.35
CA ARG A 12 -2.11 6.07 5.38
C ARG A 12 -2.93 7.22 4.77
N ARG A 13 -3.33 8.21 5.58
CA ARG A 13 -4.14 9.35 5.09
C ARG A 13 -3.38 10.23 4.09
N CYS A 14 -2.06 10.39 4.27
CA CYS A 14 -1.22 11.17 3.36
C CYS A 14 -1.11 10.52 1.97
N PHE A 15 -1.32 9.20 1.89
CA PHE A 15 -1.23 8.42 0.65
C PHE A 15 -2.59 7.93 0.15
N ALA A 16 -3.70 8.33 0.77
CA ALA A 16 -5.04 7.84 0.44
C ALA A 16 -5.49 8.18 -0.99
N ASP A 17 -4.97 9.27 -1.56
CA ASP A 17 -5.24 9.69 -2.93
C ASP A 17 -4.30 9.04 -3.96
N VAL A 18 -3.23 8.36 -3.51
CA VAL A 18 -2.28 7.71 -4.40
C VAL A 18 -2.84 6.38 -4.89
N ASN A 19 -3.12 6.30 -6.18
CA ASN A 19 -3.65 5.11 -6.83
C ASN A 19 -2.58 4.45 -7.69
N VAL A 20 -2.45 3.13 -7.59
CA VAL A 20 -1.54 2.33 -8.43
C VAL A 20 -2.37 1.58 -9.46
N SER A 21 -1.97 1.66 -10.73
CA SER A 21 -2.62 0.92 -11.80
C SER A 21 -2.43 -0.59 -11.62
N ARG A 22 -3.49 -1.35 -11.82
CA ARG A 22 -3.43 -2.83 -11.82
C ARG A 22 -2.51 -3.38 -12.91
N ALA A 23 -2.27 -2.63 -13.97
CA ALA A 23 -1.41 -3.04 -15.07
C ALA A 23 0.08 -3.24 -14.66
N VAL A 24 0.51 -2.62 -13.56
CA VAL A 24 1.87 -2.81 -13.01
C VAL A 24 1.99 -4.00 -12.04
N LEU A 25 0.87 -4.65 -11.73
CA LEU A 25 0.85 -5.82 -10.84
C LEU A 25 0.99 -7.11 -11.64
N PRO A 26 1.57 -8.19 -11.06
CA PRO A 26 1.62 -9.50 -11.70
C PRO A 26 0.23 -9.99 -12.12
N GLY A 27 0.12 -10.76 -13.21
CA GLY A 27 -1.15 -11.20 -13.80
C GLY A 27 -2.08 -11.98 -12.85
N ARG A 28 -1.55 -12.56 -11.76
CA ARG A 28 -2.37 -13.15 -10.69
C ARG A 28 -3.22 -12.15 -9.91
N TYR A 29 -2.95 -10.84 -10.07
CA TYR A 29 -3.70 -9.74 -9.49
C TYR A 29 -4.59 -9.04 -10.52
N ASP A 30 -4.93 -9.71 -11.62
CA ASP A 30 -5.96 -9.25 -12.53
C ASP A 30 -7.34 -9.16 -11.84
N PHE A 31 -8.33 -8.64 -12.53
CA PHE A 31 -9.65 -8.43 -11.93
C PHE A 31 -10.29 -9.73 -11.41
N LYS A 32 -10.06 -10.88 -12.07
CA LYS A 32 -10.65 -12.16 -11.67
C LYS A 32 -10.12 -12.65 -10.31
N HIS A 33 -8.83 -12.46 -10.07
CA HIS A 33 -8.18 -12.87 -8.81
C HIS A 33 -8.21 -11.75 -7.77
N TRP A 34 -8.21 -10.50 -8.21
CA TRP A 34 -8.28 -9.34 -7.32
C TRP A 34 -9.57 -9.29 -6.50
N ASN A 35 -10.68 -9.77 -7.03
CA ASN A 35 -11.95 -9.78 -6.31
C ASN A 35 -11.99 -10.76 -5.14
N ASN A 36 -11.05 -11.67 -5.03
CA ASN A 36 -10.98 -12.59 -3.92
C ASN A 36 -10.69 -11.83 -2.61
N GLY A 37 -11.71 -11.76 -1.74
CA GLY A 37 -11.64 -11.05 -0.46
C GLY A 37 -11.83 -9.52 -0.53
N LEU A 38 -12.08 -8.93 -1.69
CA LEU A 38 -12.32 -7.48 -1.82
C LEU A 38 -13.78 -7.09 -1.67
N LEU A 39 -14.70 -7.94 -2.08
CA LEU A 39 -16.13 -7.73 -1.89
C LEU A 39 -16.51 -8.16 -0.47
N ARG A 40 -17.32 -7.35 0.20
CA ARG A 40 -17.68 -7.55 1.61
C ARG A 40 -19.14 -7.91 1.81
N GLY A 41 -20.01 -7.33 1.01
CA GLY A 41 -21.43 -7.58 1.17
C GLY A 41 -22.28 -6.94 0.09
N THR A 42 -23.57 -7.14 0.25
CA THR A 42 -24.59 -6.62 -0.65
C THR A 42 -25.70 -5.96 0.12
N LEU A 43 -26.36 -4.98 -0.49
CA LEU A 43 -27.57 -4.34 0.02
C LEU A 43 -28.61 -4.24 -1.09
N ARG A 44 -29.78 -4.81 -0.87
CA ARG A 44 -30.94 -4.59 -1.75
C ARG A 44 -31.64 -3.29 -1.38
N CYS A 45 -31.81 -2.41 -2.34
CA CYS A 45 -32.52 -1.14 -2.18
C CYS A 45 -33.26 -0.78 -3.47
N LYS A 46 -33.94 0.37 -3.45
CA LYS A 46 -34.60 0.92 -4.63
C LYS A 46 -33.82 2.10 -5.16
N ASP A 47 -33.82 2.25 -6.48
CA ASP A 47 -33.27 3.45 -7.13
C ASP A 47 -34.25 4.64 -7.01
N ASP A 48 -33.86 5.80 -7.56
CA ASP A 48 -34.66 7.04 -7.52
C ASP A 48 -35.97 6.91 -8.30
N LYS A 49 -36.11 5.91 -9.17
CA LYS A 49 -37.30 5.61 -9.94
C LYS A 49 -38.16 4.51 -9.30
N GLY A 50 -37.73 3.98 -8.16
CA GLY A 50 -38.43 2.93 -7.43
C GLY A 50 -38.15 1.50 -7.92
N HIS A 51 -37.24 1.30 -8.89
CA HIS A 51 -36.84 -0.03 -9.34
C HIS A 51 -35.90 -0.69 -8.29
N ASP A 52 -36.06 -2.00 -8.16
CA ASP A 52 -35.19 -2.78 -7.29
C ASP A 52 -33.77 -2.84 -7.86
N MET A 53 -32.79 -2.55 -7.03
CA MET A 53 -31.36 -2.67 -7.33
C MET A 53 -30.62 -3.34 -6.20
N VAL A 54 -29.45 -3.89 -6.50
CA VAL A 54 -28.52 -4.44 -5.53
C VAL A 54 -27.22 -3.62 -5.58
N LEU A 55 -26.81 -3.13 -4.43
CA LEU A 55 -25.49 -2.53 -4.23
C LEU A 55 -24.55 -3.62 -3.72
N ILE A 56 -23.44 -3.80 -4.40
CA ILE A 56 -22.33 -4.66 -4.00
C ILE A 56 -21.23 -3.74 -3.52
N TYR A 57 -20.70 -3.97 -2.32
CA TYR A 57 -19.70 -3.07 -1.75
C TYR A 57 -18.49 -3.81 -1.21
N GLY A 58 -17.38 -3.11 -1.14
CA GLY A 58 -16.12 -3.66 -0.63
C GLY A 58 -14.94 -2.72 -0.83
N ALA A 59 -13.74 -3.26 -0.98
CA ALA A 59 -12.53 -2.48 -1.16
C ALA A 59 -12.48 -1.72 -2.51
N ALA A 60 -13.25 -2.15 -3.50
CA ALA A 60 -13.35 -1.48 -4.81
C ALA A 60 -14.39 -0.32 -4.83
N GLY A 61 -15.04 -0.04 -3.70
CA GLY A 61 -16.14 0.91 -3.62
C GLY A 61 -17.50 0.26 -3.65
N VAL A 62 -18.44 0.91 -4.33
CA VAL A 62 -19.82 0.45 -4.50
C VAL A 62 -20.09 0.21 -5.98
N ILE A 63 -20.63 -0.94 -6.28
CA ILE A 63 -21.08 -1.36 -7.62
C ILE A 63 -22.59 -1.56 -7.55
N ARG A 64 -23.30 -1.02 -8.49
CA ARG A 64 -24.75 -1.25 -8.68
C ARG A 64 -24.97 -2.38 -9.67
N THR A 65 -25.91 -3.25 -9.37
CA THR A 65 -26.42 -4.25 -10.32
C THR A 65 -27.94 -4.33 -10.25
N ASP A 66 -28.56 -4.87 -11.27
CA ASP A 66 -29.97 -5.25 -11.27
C ASP A 66 -30.18 -6.54 -10.46
N THR A 67 -31.41 -6.91 -10.21
CA THR A 67 -31.76 -8.13 -9.44
C THR A 67 -31.38 -9.43 -10.16
N ALA A 68 -31.16 -9.39 -11.47
CA ALA A 68 -30.69 -10.52 -12.27
C ALA A 68 -29.17 -10.60 -12.37
N ALA A 69 -28.44 -9.64 -11.80
CA ALA A 69 -26.98 -9.50 -11.89
C ALA A 69 -26.46 -9.51 -13.34
N SER A 70 -27.21 -8.91 -14.25
CA SER A 70 -26.90 -8.87 -15.68
C SER A 70 -25.98 -7.70 -16.05
N ILE A 71 -26.06 -6.59 -15.33
CA ILE A 71 -25.31 -5.36 -15.60
C ILE A 71 -24.65 -4.88 -14.31
N PHE A 72 -23.35 -4.57 -14.39
CA PHE A 72 -22.56 -4.02 -13.27
C PHE A 72 -22.12 -2.61 -13.62
N ILE A 73 -22.52 -1.63 -12.82
CA ILE A 73 -22.25 -0.21 -13.04
C ILE A 73 -21.48 0.34 -11.84
N ASP A 74 -20.42 1.11 -12.11
CA ASP A 74 -19.74 1.87 -11.06
C ASP A 74 -20.72 2.85 -10.41
N TYR A 75 -20.82 2.78 -9.08
CA TYR A 75 -21.75 3.60 -8.30
C TYR A 75 -21.01 4.43 -7.24
N ASN A 76 -19.80 4.88 -7.59
CA ASN A 76 -18.92 5.66 -6.71
C ASN A 76 -19.05 7.18 -6.86
N GLN A 77 -20.02 7.66 -7.65
CA GLN A 77 -20.23 9.11 -7.87
C GLN A 77 -20.43 9.85 -6.54
N GLY A 78 -19.65 10.90 -6.32
CA GLY A 78 -19.67 11.69 -5.09
C GLY A 78 -18.71 11.21 -4.00
N LEU A 79 -18.09 10.02 -4.15
CA LEU A 79 -16.99 9.61 -3.30
C LEU A 79 -15.67 10.25 -3.76
N PRO A 80 -14.72 10.51 -2.86
CA PRO A 80 -13.38 10.97 -3.24
C PRO A 80 -12.69 10.02 -4.21
N SER A 81 -11.72 10.53 -4.99
CA SER A 81 -11.05 9.78 -6.05
C SER A 81 -10.09 8.70 -5.52
N GLY A 82 -9.58 8.86 -4.30
CA GLY A 82 -8.62 7.93 -3.70
C GLY A 82 -9.23 6.54 -3.42
N ALA A 83 -8.51 5.48 -3.79
CA ALA A 83 -8.96 4.10 -3.59
C ALA A 83 -9.23 3.77 -2.11
N ASP A 84 -8.46 4.35 -1.19
CA ASP A 84 -8.65 4.16 0.24
C ASP A 84 -9.94 4.80 0.78
N TYR A 85 -10.37 5.92 0.20
CA TYR A 85 -11.66 6.53 0.53
C TYR A 85 -12.86 5.70 0.06
N ARG A 86 -12.68 4.93 -1.00
CA ARG A 86 -13.72 4.05 -1.57
C ARG A 86 -13.79 2.68 -0.91
N GLN A 87 -12.89 2.39 0.04
CA GLN A 87 -12.87 1.10 0.73
C GLN A 87 -14.03 0.99 1.74
N MET A 88 -15.16 0.44 1.28
CA MET A 88 -16.39 0.32 2.09
C MET A 88 -16.28 -0.79 3.12
N ARG A 89 -16.66 -0.48 4.35
CA ARG A 89 -16.79 -1.40 5.48
C ARG A 89 -18.18 -2.00 5.58
N GLY A 90 -19.19 -1.16 5.35
CA GLY A 90 -20.58 -1.56 5.36
C GLY A 90 -21.45 -0.55 4.61
N VAL A 91 -22.57 -1.02 4.09
CA VAL A 91 -23.63 -0.20 3.51
C VAL A 91 -24.94 -0.65 4.12
N VAL A 92 -25.71 0.29 4.64
CA VAL A 92 -26.96 0.00 5.33
C VAL A 92 -28.10 0.89 4.83
N ARG A 93 -29.32 0.38 4.94
CA ARG A 93 -30.54 1.14 4.67
C ARG A 93 -31.31 1.33 5.98
N THR A 94 -31.64 2.57 6.28
CA THR A 94 -32.47 2.93 7.45
C THR A 94 -33.93 2.61 7.19
N LYS A 95 -34.72 2.57 8.25
CA LYS A 95 -36.18 2.37 8.17
C LYS A 95 -36.87 3.41 7.26
N ASN A 96 -36.36 4.65 7.26
CA ASN A 96 -36.87 5.74 6.41
C ASN A 96 -36.36 5.67 4.96
N GLY A 97 -35.72 4.58 4.56
CA GLY A 97 -35.25 4.35 3.18
C GLY A 97 -33.93 5.03 2.84
N GLN A 98 -33.31 5.80 3.73
CA GLN A 98 -32.02 6.44 3.48
C GLN A 98 -30.91 5.38 3.48
N VAL A 99 -29.95 5.51 2.59
CA VAL A 99 -28.81 4.60 2.46
C VAL A 99 -27.56 5.31 2.95
N PHE A 100 -26.82 4.64 3.84
CA PHE A 100 -25.55 5.10 4.36
C PHE A 100 -24.46 4.09 4.07
N ALA A 101 -23.26 4.57 3.82
CA ALA A 101 -22.06 3.76 3.61
C ALA A 101 -20.93 4.23 4.52
N ALA A 102 -20.36 3.32 5.30
CA ALA A 102 -19.14 3.57 6.04
C ALA A 102 -17.95 3.12 5.20
N SER A 103 -17.15 4.07 4.76
CA SER A 103 -15.81 3.81 4.22
C SER A 103 -14.81 3.75 5.38
N VAL A 104 -13.63 3.22 5.14
CA VAL A 104 -12.52 3.27 6.11
C VAL A 104 -12.24 4.70 6.59
N MET A 105 -12.37 5.69 5.68
CA MET A 105 -11.98 7.09 5.92
C MET A 105 -13.12 8.02 6.30
N GLY A 106 -14.39 7.59 6.20
CA GLY A 106 -15.52 8.46 6.51
C GLY A 106 -16.87 7.84 6.25
N LEU A 107 -17.91 8.56 6.69
CA LEU A 107 -19.31 8.19 6.52
C LEU A 107 -19.91 8.94 5.34
N TYR A 108 -20.70 8.25 4.53
CA TYR A 108 -21.38 8.83 3.36
C TYR A 108 -22.86 8.48 3.36
N GLN A 109 -23.67 9.38 2.85
CA GLN A 109 -25.10 9.18 2.62
C GLN A 109 -25.37 9.24 1.11
N LEU A 110 -26.13 8.27 0.60
CA LEU A 110 -26.61 8.31 -0.78
C LEU A 110 -27.79 9.28 -0.88
N LYS A 111 -27.61 10.30 -1.72
CA LYS A 111 -28.67 11.29 -2.04
C LYS A 111 -29.20 11.07 -3.44
N PRO A 112 -30.51 11.13 -3.63
CA PRO A 112 -31.11 11.10 -4.97
C PRO A 112 -30.45 12.11 -5.90
N HIS A 113 -30.13 11.74 -7.12
CA HIS A 113 -29.52 12.55 -8.17
C HIS A 113 -28.14 13.18 -7.87
N HIS A 114 -27.65 13.11 -6.63
CA HIS A 114 -26.38 13.72 -6.20
C HIS A 114 -25.28 12.71 -5.87
N GLY A 115 -25.59 11.42 -5.84
CA GLY A 115 -24.66 10.37 -5.45
C GLY A 115 -24.33 10.39 -3.94
N TRP A 116 -23.13 9.97 -3.61
CA TRP A 116 -22.67 9.89 -2.22
C TRP A 116 -22.24 11.26 -1.70
N GLN A 117 -22.75 11.66 -0.55
CA GLN A 117 -22.37 12.88 0.14
C GLN A 117 -21.73 12.54 1.48
N SER A 118 -20.63 13.20 1.80
CA SER A 118 -19.95 13.04 3.08
C SER A 118 -20.84 13.51 4.23
N VAL A 119 -20.85 12.73 5.30
CA VAL A 119 -21.52 13.03 6.57
C VAL A 119 -20.45 13.26 7.63
N ALA A 120 -20.46 14.43 8.26
CA ALA A 120 -19.50 14.76 9.30
C ALA A 120 -19.81 13.97 10.58
N LEU A 121 -18.77 13.35 11.13
CA LEU A 121 -18.80 12.74 12.46
C LEU A 121 -18.11 13.68 13.46
N PRO A 122 -18.66 13.89 14.67
CA PRO A 122 -18.06 14.81 15.65
C PRO A 122 -16.72 14.26 16.13
N ASP A 123 -15.74 15.14 16.26
CA ASP A 123 -14.43 14.89 16.86
C ASP A 123 -13.78 13.57 16.43
N MET A 124 -13.89 13.24 15.14
CA MET A 124 -13.22 12.09 14.57
C MET A 124 -11.74 12.39 14.39
N ASP A 125 -10.90 11.68 15.13
CA ASP A 125 -9.44 11.82 15.04
C ASP A 125 -8.92 11.45 13.66
N SER A 126 -7.82 12.11 13.25
CA SER A 126 -7.20 11.88 11.95
C SER A 126 -6.75 10.43 11.73
N ASP A 127 -6.39 9.73 12.81
CA ASP A 127 -5.91 8.33 12.78
C ASP A 127 -7.02 7.31 13.04
N ASP A 128 -8.23 7.77 13.39
CA ASP A 128 -9.36 6.88 13.61
C ASP A 128 -9.99 6.47 12.29
N LEU A 129 -10.26 5.18 12.15
CA LEU A 129 -10.78 4.58 10.93
C LEU A 129 -12.09 3.88 11.24
N LEU A 130 -13.09 4.03 10.37
CA LEU A 130 -14.35 3.34 10.52
C LEU A 130 -14.19 1.84 10.29
N SER A 131 -14.85 1.07 11.13
CA SER A 131 -14.78 -0.39 11.16
C SER A 131 -16.07 -1.05 10.70
N ASP A 132 -17.22 -0.51 11.07
CA ASP A 132 -18.52 -1.10 10.74
C ASP A 132 -19.65 -0.06 10.80
N ILE A 133 -20.81 -0.40 10.26
CA ILE A 133 -22.04 0.39 10.31
C ILE A 133 -23.26 -0.54 10.40
N THR A 134 -24.19 -0.20 11.25
CA THR A 134 -25.43 -0.96 11.40
C THR A 134 -26.61 -0.04 11.73
N THR A 135 -27.83 -0.57 11.59
CA THR A 135 -29.07 0.15 11.93
C THR A 135 -29.92 -0.68 12.89
N ARG A 136 -30.52 -0.02 13.86
CA ARG A 136 -31.52 -0.63 14.74
C ARG A 136 -32.72 0.30 14.89
N GLY A 137 -33.85 -0.05 14.27
CA GLY A 137 -35.03 0.83 14.24
C GLY A 137 -34.72 2.15 13.55
N ASP A 138 -34.89 3.26 14.26
CA ASP A 138 -34.62 4.61 13.77
C ASP A 138 -33.21 5.11 14.13
N THR A 139 -32.36 4.24 14.68
CA THR A 139 -30.99 4.59 15.08
C THR A 139 -30.00 4.01 14.09
N LEU A 140 -29.10 4.87 13.61
CA LEU A 140 -27.91 4.51 12.84
C LEU A 140 -26.72 4.46 13.79
N VAL A 141 -25.96 3.38 13.76
CA VAL A 141 -24.78 3.16 14.59
C VAL A 141 -23.57 2.95 13.69
N VAL A 142 -22.51 3.68 13.95
CA VAL A 142 -21.24 3.61 13.21
C VAL A 142 -20.14 3.31 14.23
N LEU A 143 -19.37 2.27 13.97
CA LEU A 143 -18.24 1.88 14.79
C LEU A 143 -16.94 2.36 14.15
N SER A 144 -16.13 3.07 14.91
CA SER A 144 -14.72 3.30 14.56
C SER A 144 -13.81 2.33 15.32
N ARG A 145 -12.51 2.52 15.22
CA ARG A 145 -11.55 1.73 16.01
C ARG A 145 -11.62 2.03 17.51
N SER A 146 -11.95 3.27 17.85
CA SER A 146 -11.86 3.79 19.22
C SER A 146 -13.22 4.20 19.77
N TYR A 147 -14.18 4.55 18.92
CA TYR A 147 -15.45 5.17 19.33
C TYR A 147 -16.65 4.56 18.63
N LEU A 148 -17.78 4.69 19.28
CA LEU A 148 -19.08 4.40 18.70
C LEU A 148 -19.82 5.72 18.45
N TYR A 149 -20.32 5.89 17.23
CA TYR A 149 -21.14 7.02 16.85
C TYR A 149 -22.56 6.54 16.62
N TYR A 150 -23.54 7.27 17.13
CA TYR A 150 -24.94 6.96 16.84
C TYR A 150 -25.73 8.22 16.52
N ALA A 151 -26.73 8.09 15.68
CA ALA A 151 -27.68 9.14 15.35
C ALA A 151 -29.08 8.54 15.20
N THR A 152 -30.08 9.28 15.66
CA THR A 152 -31.49 8.97 15.39
C THR A 152 -32.02 9.80 14.20
N ALA A 153 -33.09 9.32 13.58
CA ALA A 153 -33.73 10.08 12.50
C ALA A 153 -34.03 11.53 12.96
N PRO A 154 -33.72 12.54 12.15
CA PRO A 154 -33.35 12.55 10.73
C PRO A 154 -31.83 12.40 10.42
N TYR A 155 -31.01 11.89 11.32
CA TYR A 155 -29.56 11.59 11.17
C TYR A 155 -28.69 12.83 10.88
N ARG A 156 -29.04 13.98 11.48
CA ARG A 156 -28.32 15.24 11.30
C ARG A 156 -27.22 15.44 12.34
N GLN A 157 -27.41 14.86 13.52
CA GLN A 157 -26.48 15.01 14.64
C GLN A 157 -26.06 13.63 15.12
N PHE A 158 -24.75 13.40 15.11
CA PHE A 158 -24.15 12.19 15.65
C PHE A 158 -23.63 12.45 17.05
N HIS A 159 -23.83 11.48 17.93
CA HIS A 159 -23.28 11.45 19.28
C HIS A 159 -22.10 10.49 19.31
N LYS A 160 -20.98 10.96 19.86
CA LYS A 160 -19.76 10.18 20.06
C LYS A 160 -19.82 9.52 21.45
N VAL A 161 -19.54 8.24 21.52
CA VAL A 161 -19.46 7.47 22.75
C VAL A 161 -18.12 6.77 22.80
N GLU A 162 -17.42 6.93 23.92
CA GLU A 162 -16.20 6.17 24.19
C GLU A 162 -16.58 4.75 24.61
N ILE A 163 -15.93 3.76 23.98
CA ILE A 163 -16.19 2.36 24.29
C ILE A 163 -15.45 2.00 25.57
N GLN A 164 -16.20 1.70 26.62
CA GLN A 164 -15.65 1.24 27.90
C GLN A 164 -15.30 -0.25 27.81
N PRO A 165 -14.26 -0.70 28.54
CA PRO A 165 -13.96 -2.12 28.67
C PRO A 165 -15.19 -2.91 29.13
N ALA A 166 -15.38 -4.12 28.60
CA ALA A 166 -16.46 -4.98 29.04
C ALA A 166 -16.29 -5.38 30.52
N VAL A 167 -17.42 -5.58 31.22
CA VAL A 167 -17.38 -6.09 32.59
C VAL A 167 -16.71 -7.47 32.59
N GLY A 168 -15.60 -7.61 33.34
CA GLY A 168 -14.81 -8.83 33.37
C GLY A 168 -13.73 -8.93 32.33
N ASP A 169 -13.44 -7.86 31.62
CA ASP A 169 -12.27 -7.81 30.72
C ASP A 169 -10.98 -8.06 31.52
N ASP A 170 -10.19 -9.05 31.09
CA ASP A 170 -8.95 -9.44 31.75
C ASP A 170 -7.75 -8.56 31.35
N GLY A 171 -7.97 -7.54 30.54
CA GLY A 171 -6.96 -6.59 30.04
C GLY A 171 -5.84 -7.23 29.18
N LYS A 172 -6.00 -8.50 28.78
CA LYS A 172 -4.99 -9.18 27.97
C LYS A 172 -5.09 -8.81 26.51
N VAL A 173 -3.95 -8.56 25.92
CA VAL A 173 -3.81 -8.24 24.50
C VAL A 173 -2.89 -9.26 23.84
N SER A 174 -3.18 -9.63 22.58
CA SER A 174 -2.33 -10.55 21.83
C SER A 174 -0.88 -10.06 21.76
N LEU A 175 0.08 -10.95 22.00
CA LEU A 175 1.51 -10.66 21.86
C LEU A 175 1.84 -10.12 20.47
N PHE A 176 1.23 -10.67 19.42
CA PHE A 176 1.40 -10.19 18.05
C PHE A 176 1.01 -8.71 17.92
N ARG A 177 -0.12 -8.31 18.52
CA ARG A 177 -0.56 -6.91 18.50
C ARG A 177 0.41 -5.99 19.23
N GLN A 178 0.98 -6.43 20.36
CA GLN A 178 1.96 -5.65 21.12
C GLN A 178 3.25 -5.44 20.33
N VAL A 179 3.78 -6.52 19.74
CA VAL A 179 4.97 -6.45 18.88
C VAL A 179 4.72 -5.55 17.66
N TRP A 180 3.52 -5.66 17.05
CA TRP A 180 3.16 -4.80 15.93
C TRP A 180 3.08 -3.32 16.33
N LEU A 181 2.46 -2.99 17.46
CA LEU A 181 2.38 -1.62 17.99
C LEU A 181 3.78 -1.05 18.32
N LEU A 182 4.65 -1.87 18.90
CA LEU A 182 6.04 -1.49 19.18
C LEU A 182 6.80 -1.22 17.86
N HIS A 183 6.69 -2.14 16.90
CA HIS A 183 7.39 -2.06 15.62
C HIS A 183 6.95 -0.86 14.76
N SER A 184 5.67 -0.52 14.78
CA SER A 184 5.11 0.63 14.07
C SER A 184 5.28 1.96 14.81
N GLY A 185 5.79 1.94 16.05
CA GLY A 185 5.84 3.12 16.93
C GLY A 185 4.49 3.53 17.50
N GLY A 186 3.41 2.82 17.16
CA GLY A 186 2.05 3.15 17.58
C GLY A 186 1.83 3.12 19.09
N LEU A 187 2.68 2.39 19.84
CA LEU A 187 2.64 2.34 21.31
C LEU A 187 2.86 3.72 21.95
N PHE A 188 3.65 4.57 21.32
CA PHE A 188 3.95 5.94 21.78
C PHE A 188 3.22 7.01 20.95
N GLY A 189 2.12 6.64 20.28
CA GLY A 189 1.31 7.54 19.48
C GLY A 189 2.05 8.17 18.31
N THR A 190 1.76 9.43 18.00
CA THR A 190 2.36 10.16 16.87
C THR A 190 3.87 10.31 17.00
N VAL A 191 4.37 10.57 18.23
CA VAL A 191 5.82 10.72 18.48
C VAL A 191 6.56 9.43 18.18
N GLY A 192 6.03 8.30 18.61
CA GLY A 192 6.63 6.99 18.33
C GLY A 192 6.68 6.68 16.83
N LYS A 193 5.63 7.00 16.09
CA LYS A 193 5.60 6.84 14.63
C LYS A 193 6.69 7.67 13.95
N LEU A 194 6.85 8.95 14.34
CA LEU A 194 7.90 9.83 13.80
C LEU A 194 9.31 9.32 14.09
N ILE A 195 9.54 8.76 15.28
CA ILE A 195 10.84 8.16 15.63
C ILE A 195 11.14 6.96 14.73
N VAL A 196 10.16 6.06 14.54
CA VAL A 196 10.32 4.89 13.66
C VAL A 196 10.57 5.31 12.22
N ASP A 197 9.87 6.34 11.73
CA ASP A 197 10.07 6.87 10.38
C ASP A 197 11.47 7.48 10.21
N LEU A 198 11.97 8.21 11.22
CA LEU A 198 13.34 8.74 11.23
C LEU A 198 14.37 7.61 11.17
N ILE A 199 14.20 6.56 11.98
CA ILE A 199 15.06 5.37 11.95
C ILE A 199 15.03 4.72 10.57
N ALA A 200 13.85 4.59 9.96
CA ALA A 200 13.69 4.04 8.62
C ALA A 200 14.46 4.86 7.56
N LEU A 201 14.43 6.19 7.64
CA LEU A 201 15.18 7.08 6.74
C LEU A 201 16.68 6.92 6.92
N ILE A 202 17.17 6.84 8.18
CA ILE A 202 18.59 6.60 8.47
C ILE A 202 19.03 5.25 7.88
N LEU A 203 18.24 4.19 8.05
CA LEU A 203 18.55 2.87 7.49
C LEU A 203 18.59 2.89 5.95
N ILE A 204 17.70 3.63 5.31
CA ILE A 204 17.72 3.81 3.85
C ILE A 204 19.03 4.50 3.43
N ALA A 205 19.41 5.59 4.11
CA ALA A 205 20.64 6.31 3.82
C ALA A 205 21.89 5.42 4.01
N LEU A 206 21.94 4.64 5.08
CA LEU A 206 23.02 3.68 5.34
C LEU A 206 23.08 2.58 4.26
N CYS A 207 21.95 2.06 3.84
CA CYS A 207 21.90 1.06 2.74
C CYS A 207 22.43 1.66 1.43
N VAL A 208 22.02 2.86 1.07
CA VAL A 208 22.46 3.53 -0.16
C VAL A 208 23.96 3.81 -0.11
N THR A 209 24.44 4.37 1.00
CA THR A 209 25.87 4.64 1.18
C THR A 209 26.71 3.37 1.23
N GLY A 210 26.22 2.32 1.89
CA GLY A 210 26.89 1.01 1.93
C GLY A 210 27.06 0.40 0.54
N VAL A 211 26.02 0.41 -0.27
CA VAL A 211 26.07 -0.06 -1.68
C VAL A 211 27.03 0.81 -2.49
N TRP A 212 27.00 2.14 -2.30
CA TRP A 212 27.89 3.07 -2.97
C TRP A 212 29.38 2.79 -2.66
N PHE A 213 29.72 2.59 -1.38
CA PHE A 213 31.07 2.25 -0.96
C PHE A 213 31.51 0.85 -1.42
N TRP A 214 30.58 -0.09 -1.52
CA TRP A 214 30.87 -1.44 -2.01
C TRP A 214 31.16 -1.46 -3.53
N VAL A 215 30.44 -0.68 -4.31
CA VAL A 215 30.60 -0.63 -5.78
C VAL A 215 31.85 0.15 -6.18
N ARG A 216 32.18 1.26 -5.52
CA ARG A 216 33.35 2.12 -5.86
C ARG A 216 34.72 1.44 -5.75
N PRO A 217 35.06 0.66 -4.72
CA PRO A 217 36.41 0.09 -4.61
C PRO A 217 36.72 -1.00 -5.62
N THR A 218 35.74 -1.64 -6.20
CA THR A 218 35.96 -2.70 -7.19
C THR A 218 36.55 -2.16 -8.48
N HIS A 219 36.13 -0.97 -8.92
CA HIS A 219 36.69 -0.34 -10.13
C HIS A 219 38.14 0.10 -9.96
N THR A 220 38.50 0.64 -8.80
CA THR A 220 39.89 1.08 -8.55
C THR A 220 40.85 -0.08 -8.34
N LYS A 221 40.41 -1.19 -7.75
CA LYS A 221 41.26 -2.38 -7.58
C LYS A 221 41.53 -3.12 -8.89
N VAL A 222 40.54 -3.19 -9.76
CA VAL A 222 40.71 -3.82 -11.09
C VAL A 222 41.66 -3.00 -11.99
N LEU A 223 41.54 -1.67 -11.97
CA LEU A 223 42.45 -0.78 -12.72
C LEU A 223 43.87 -0.85 -12.19
N ASN A 224 44.08 -0.88 -10.87
CA ASN A 224 45.39 -1.04 -10.24
C ASN A 224 46.02 -2.43 -10.45
N TRP A 225 45.22 -3.50 -10.55
CA TRP A 225 45.69 -4.83 -10.85
C TRP A 225 46.16 -4.94 -12.33
N HIS A 226 45.40 -4.33 -13.25
CA HIS A 226 45.78 -4.27 -14.65
C HIS A 226 47.05 -3.47 -14.87
N ASN A 227 47.20 -2.30 -14.23
CA ASN A 227 48.42 -1.49 -14.30
C ASN A 227 49.63 -2.17 -13.70
N LYS A 228 49.50 -2.88 -12.55
CA LYS A 228 50.61 -3.63 -11.94
C LYS A 228 51.07 -4.79 -12.82
N ASN A 229 50.18 -5.53 -13.44
CA ASN A 229 50.53 -6.64 -14.31
C ASN A 229 51.18 -6.17 -15.61
N TRP A 230 50.71 -5.01 -16.15
CA TRP A 230 51.35 -4.42 -17.34
C TRP A 230 52.79 -4.01 -17.09
N CYS A 231 53.08 -3.41 -15.95
CA CYS A 231 54.43 -3.07 -15.56
C CYS A 231 55.37 -4.29 -15.33
N VAL A 232 54.83 -5.41 -14.84
CA VAL A 232 55.58 -6.65 -14.64
C VAL A 232 55.90 -7.32 -15.99
N TYR A 233 54.95 -7.38 -16.92
CA TYR A 233 55.20 -7.94 -18.27
C TYR A 233 56.26 -7.14 -19.03
N HIS A 234 56.17 -5.82 -19.07
CA HIS A 234 57.19 -5.00 -19.76
C HIS A 234 58.58 -5.07 -19.09
N ARG A 235 58.66 -5.36 -17.79
CA ARG A 235 59.95 -5.53 -17.12
C ARG A 235 60.57 -6.90 -17.39
N ILE A 236 59.80 -7.92 -17.70
CA ILE A 236 60.30 -9.25 -18.10
C ILE A 236 60.80 -9.20 -19.53
N ASP A 237 60.12 -8.51 -20.45
CA ASP A 237 60.61 -8.37 -21.83
C ASP A 237 61.91 -7.55 -21.92
N ALA A 238 62.11 -6.56 -21.04
CA ALA A 238 63.34 -5.78 -20.95
C ALA A 238 64.53 -6.57 -20.37
N LEU A 239 64.29 -7.63 -19.59
CA LEU A 239 65.33 -8.51 -19.04
C LEU A 239 65.70 -9.67 -19.99
N HIS A 240 64.87 -9.99 -21.00
CA HIS A 240 65.12 -11.05 -22.00
C HIS A 240 65.66 -10.52 -23.32
N GLY A 241 65.83 -9.20 -23.47
CA GLY A 241 66.28 -8.53 -24.71
C GLY A 241 67.78 -8.47 -24.95
N ASP A 242 68.64 -9.03 -24.02
CA ASP A 242 70.07 -8.84 -24.14
C ASP A 242 70.85 -10.17 -24.14
N ASN A 243 70.48 -11.12 -25.00
CA ASN A 243 71.34 -12.26 -25.38
C ASN A 243 70.98 -12.81 -26.75
N ARG A 244 71.31 -12.05 -27.82
CA ARG A 244 71.53 -12.64 -29.12
C ARG A 244 72.95 -12.34 -29.57
N VAL A 245 73.82 -13.22 -29.18
CA VAL A 245 75.13 -13.42 -29.89
C VAL A 245 74.85 -14.09 -31.20
N GLY A 246 75.40 -13.50 -32.24
CA GLY A 246 75.20 -13.96 -33.59
C GLY A 246 75.81 -15.32 -33.92
N PHE A 247 75.15 -16.05 -34.79
CA PHE A 247 75.76 -17.06 -35.60
C PHE A 247 75.27 -16.85 -37.03
N ALA A 248 76.26 -16.57 -37.92
CA ALA A 248 76.15 -16.46 -39.32
C ALA A 248 76.34 -17.84 -39.99
N SER A 249 75.87 -17.96 -41.17
CA SER A 249 76.16 -18.90 -42.24
C SER A 249 75.07 -19.93 -42.49
N SER A 250 74.66 -20.25 -43.61
CA SER A 250 75.03 -20.18 -45.02
C SER A 250 74.07 -21.15 -45.77
N SER A 251 73.62 -20.70 -46.91
CA SER A 251 73.30 -21.49 -48.10
C SER A 251 72.55 -22.80 -47.95
N ASP A 252 71.43 -22.99 -48.57
CA ASP A 252 71.27 -23.49 -49.97
C ASP A 252 69.77 -23.74 -50.23
N ASP A 253 69.35 -23.23 -51.35
CA ASP A 253 68.23 -23.67 -52.17
C ASP A 253 68.61 -25.05 -52.80
N PRO A 254 67.77 -25.93 -53.34
CA PRO A 254 66.61 -25.64 -54.17
C PRO A 254 65.45 -26.71 -54.16
N THR A 255 64.36 -26.32 -54.81
CA THR A 255 63.54 -27.13 -55.78
C THR A 255 62.53 -28.16 -55.23
N ASP A 256 61.30 -27.89 -55.66
CA ASP A 256 60.40 -28.66 -56.55
C ASP A 256 59.45 -29.69 -55.96
N HIS A 257 58.26 -29.60 -56.56
CA HIS A 257 57.19 -30.63 -56.72
C HIS A 257 56.32 -31.01 -55.54
N GLU A 258 55.03 -30.88 -55.54
CA GLU A 258 53.86 -30.94 -56.44
C GLU A 258 52.67 -30.19 -55.76
#